data_3733a8ff7359a01c24f2df55b64fca2d
#
_entry.id   3733a8ff7359a01c24f2df55b64fca2d
#
_cell.length_a   1.000
_cell.length_b   1.000
_cell.length_c   1.000
_cell.angle_alpha   90.00
_cell.angle_beta   90.00
_cell.angle_gamma   90.00
#
_symmetry.space_group_name_H-M   'P 1'
#
loop_
_entity.id
_entity.type
_entity.pdbx_description
1 polymer ?
#
loop_
_entity_poly.entity_id
_entity_poly.type
_entity_poly.pdbx_seq_one_letter_code
_entity_poly.pdbx_strand_id
1 'polypeptide(L)'
;MSLFRKKKRNVKKPQLLTPSKALEKKGDTPTSISLMVKIKEVKELLGNNEDLQIKEFKIFGQYPAASVCLSSLINQDVLNQDILKPLMYVPEHLKGKEKPLNELVHLIVTETVYHSQAKVAEGKEQLIELMLRGESVIFIDGIKDSIHIDTRKIEKRSIAQPETEQVILGPREGFIESISTNIALLRYRLPTPDFQVKTMKIGRLTKSTVAICYLKGIANETVVKEVEKRLSEINIDAILDVGYLEQFIEDNPFSPFPQTQSTERPDKTVANLIEGRVAILVDGSPFSLLVPVVFNQFYQTTEDYSSRFLMGSFVRLARILALVFSLVFPSLYVSLISFNPELLPTEFAVAVAGGRAGVPYPAVIEVLIIEVSMEILREATVRLPKQVGGALSIVGVLVIGQAAVEAGLSSPITVVVIALTTIGSFATPTYTAAFALRMLRFPIMILAGIFGLYGVMVGVIFIFNHMLSLKSFGVPYMAPVSPEDSQGMKDVVIRSPLWWMPKRPEFLRPSNQNRLGLNDNKVLEHNKVGNDQREDAANGGSKGDHNYSSDNDLN
;
A
#
# COMPACT_ATOMS: atom_id res chain seq x y z
N MET A 1 -43.50 -14.87 -22.48
CA MET A 1 -44.00 -13.91 -21.49
C MET A 1 -42.90 -12.91 -21.17
N SER A 2 -42.89 -11.84 -21.95
CA SER A 2 -42.02 -10.66 -21.76
C SER A 2 -42.68 -9.75 -20.75
N LEU A 3 -41.89 -9.02 -20.01
CA LEU A 3 -42.14 -7.73 -19.37
C LEU A 3 -41.51 -7.69 -17.98
N PHE A 4 -40.33 -7.07 -17.93
CA PHE A 4 -39.91 -6.07 -16.93
C PHE A 4 -38.42 -5.72 -17.15
N ARG A 5 -38.16 -5.05 -18.29
CA ARG A 5 -36.91 -4.28 -18.43
C ARG A 5 -37.08 -2.96 -17.69
N LYS A 6 -36.69 -2.90 -16.42
CA LYS A 6 -36.55 -1.63 -15.69
C LYS A 6 -35.42 -0.83 -16.37
N LYS A 7 -35.78 0.22 -17.12
CA LYS A 7 -34.87 1.28 -17.55
C LYS A 7 -34.17 1.86 -16.32
N LYS A 8 -32.88 1.52 -16.11
CA LYS A 8 -32.03 2.25 -15.17
C LYS A 8 -31.94 3.69 -15.66
N ARG A 9 -32.64 4.61 -15.02
CA ARG A 9 -32.40 6.05 -15.17
C ARG A 9 -30.95 6.30 -14.72
N ASN A 10 -30.06 6.59 -15.66
CA ASN A 10 -28.74 7.15 -15.40
C ASN A 10 -28.95 8.57 -14.84
N VAL A 11 -29.16 8.67 -13.52
CA VAL A 11 -28.99 9.92 -12.81
C VAL A 11 -27.46 10.11 -12.76
N LYS A 12 -26.92 10.94 -13.65
CA LYS A 12 -25.57 11.45 -13.54
C LYS A 12 -25.46 12.16 -12.19
N LYS A 13 -24.88 11.50 -11.18
CA LYS A 13 -24.49 12.19 -9.95
C LYS A 13 -23.61 13.36 -10.36
N PRO A 14 -23.82 14.57 -9.82
CA PRO A 14 -22.93 15.69 -10.08
C PRO A 14 -21.53 15.22 -9.70
N GLN A 15 -20.60 15.19 -10.67
CA GLN A 15 -19.21 14.91 -10.41
C GLN A 15 -18.70 16.11 -9.60
N LEU A 16 -18.44 15.90 -8.30
CA LEU A 16 -17.70 16.85 -7.49
C LEU A 16 -16.38 17.13 -8.23
N LEU A 17 -16.19 18.38 -8.63
CA LEU A 17 -14.96 18.84 -9.26
C LEU A 17 -13.84 18.64 -8.24
N THR A 18 -12.90 17.75 -8.56
CA THR A 18 -11.68 17.60 -7.78
C THR A 18 -10.80 18.83 -7.98
N PRO A 19 -9.91 19.17 -7.02
CA PRO A 19 -8.98 20.29 -7.16
C PRO A 19 -8.19 20.25 -8.47
N SER A 20 -7.66 19.10 -8.90
CA SER A 20 -6.97 18.94 -10.17
C SER A 20 -7.86 19.23 -11.38
N LYS A 21 -9.10 18.74 -11.42
CA LYS A 21 -10.05 19.05 -12.48
C LYS A 21 -10.52 20.49 -12.48
N ALA A 22 -10.49 21.16 -11.33
CA ALA A 22 -10.79 22.59 -11.25
C ALA A 22 -9.66 23.44 -11.86
N LEU A 23 -8.40 23.00 -11.72
CA LEU A 23 -7.24 23.59 -12.37
C LEU A 23 -7.32 23.44 -13.90
N GLU A 24 -7.48 22.21 -14.40
CA GLU A 24 -7.61 21.91 -15.83
C GLU A 24 -8.73 22.70 -16.54
N LYS A 25 -9.86 22.95 -15.85
CA LYS A 25 -10.99 23.69 -16.43
C LYS A 25 -10.79 25.20 -16.50
N LYS A 26 -9.98 25.79 -15.59
CA LYS A 26 -9.78 27.23 -15.54
C LYS A 26 -8.74 27.74 -16.53
N GLY A 27 -7.90 26.85 -17.09
CA GLY A 27 -6.77 27.23 -17.93
C GLY A 27 -5.78 28.10 -17.16
N ASP A 28 -4.74 28.57 -17.81
CA ASP A 28 -3.71 29.44 -17.22
C ASP A 28 -4.27 30.84 -16.94
N THR A 29 -5.17 30.92 -15.96
CA THR A 29 -5.78 32.22 -15.58
C THR A 29 -4.77 33.00 -14.74
N PRO A 30 -4.58 34.31 -15.06
CA PRO A 30 -3.68 35.16 -14.31
C PRO A 30 -4.10 35.24 -12.83
N THR A 31 -3.09 35.30 -11.97
CA THR A 31 -3.28 35.44 -10.51
C THR A 31 -3.99 36.76 -10.21
N SER A 32 -4.89 36.81 -9.24
CA SER A 32 -5.53 38.02 -8.77
C SER A 32 -4.49 39.02 -8.22
N ILE A 33 -4.79 40.32 -8.27
CA ILE A 33 -3.93 41.33 -7.66
C ILE A 33 -4.12 41.40 -6.14
N SER A 34 -5.31 41.09 -5.63
CA SER A 34 -5.62 41.14 -4.20
C SER A 34 -5.09 39.90 -3.45
N LEU A 35 -4.32 40.13 -2.37
CA LEU A 35 -3.77 39.10 -1.48
C LEU A 35 -4.84 38.17 -0.91
N MET A 36 -5.97 38.72 -0.44
CA MET A 36 -7.08 37.94 0.13
C MET A 36 -7.67 36.97 -0.88
N VAL A 37 -7.80 37.40 -2.16
CA VAL A 37 -8.33 36.54 -3.22
C VAL A 37 -7.34 35.42 -3.55
N LYS A 38 -6.02 35.72 -3.63
CA LYS A 38 -4.97 34.72 -3.84
C LYS A 38 -4.99 33.64 -2.76
N ILE A 39 -5.03 34.04 -1.50
CA ILE A 39 -5.09 33.10 -0.36
C ILE A 39 -6.33 32.22 -0.43
N LYS A 40 -7.50 32.80 -0.74
CA LYS A 40 -8.75 32.06 -0.88
C LYS A 40 -8.69 31.04 -2.01
N GLU A 41 -8.16 31.43 -3.16
CA GLU A 41 -8.00 30.55 -4.31
C GLU A 41 -7.09 29.36 -4.01
N VAL A 42 -5.95 29.58 -3.33
CA VAL A 42 -5.04 28.51 -2.91
C VAL A 42 -5.74 27.55 -1.93
N LYS A 43 -6.50 28.08 -0.96
CA LYS A 43 -7.29 27.25 -0.04
C LYS A 43 -8.36 26.41 -0.76
N GLU A 44 -9.00 26.97 -1.79
CA GLU A 44 -9.99 26.24 -2.59
C GLU A 44 -9.34 25.14 -3.44
N LEU A 45 -8.16 25.40 -4.01
CA LEU A 45 -7.44 24.47 -4.88
C LEU A 45 -6.74 23.34 -4.12
N LEU A 46 -6.07 23.65 -3.02
CA LEU A 46 -5.41 22.63 -2.18
C LEU A 46 -6.37 21.95 -1.21
N GLY A 47 -7.61 22.45 -1.08
CA GLY A 47 -8.62 21.90 -0.18
C GLY A 47 -8.31 22.17 1.29
N ASN A 48 -8.97 21.39 2.18
CA ASN A 48 -8.77 21.47 3.64
C ASN A 48 -7.55 20.66 4.07
N ASN A 49 -6.39 20.89 3.44
CA ASN A 49 -5.15 20.26 3.87
C ASN A 49 -4.62 20.96 5.11
N GLU A 50 -4.46 20.23 6.21
CA GLU A 50 -3.99 20.81 7.47
C GLU A 50 -2.49 21.05 7.50
N ASP A 51 -1.73 20.50 6.56
CA ASP A 51 -0.32 20.84 6.37
C ASP A 51 -0.11 22.10 5.47
N LEU A 52 -1.19 22.72 4.97
CA LEU A 52 -1.12 24.00 4.29
C LEU A 52 -0.90 25.11 5.32
N GLN A 53 0.28 25.67 5.32
CA GLN A 53 0.66 26.78 6.19
C GLN A 53 0.57 28.10 5.44
N ILE A 54 -0.16 29.07 5.99
CA ILE A 54 -0.28 30.43 5.49
C ILE A 54 0.10 31.38 6.61
N LYS A 55 1.12 32.19 6.38
CA LYS A 55 1.57 33.21 7.32
C LYS A 55 1.50 34.58 6.67
N GLU A 56 0.59 35.42 7.14
CA GLU A 56 0.49 36.81 6.75
C GLU A 56 1.52 37.67 7.49
N PHE A 57 2.17 38.61 6.81
CA PHE A 57 3.17 39.50 7.36
C PHE A 57 3.27 40.77 6.51
N LYS A 58 4.12 41.72 6.92
CA LYS A 58 4.40 42.93 6.12
C LYS A 58 5.87 42.95 5.70
N ILE A 59 6.11 43.03 4.40
CA ILE A 59 7.46 43.22 3.86
C ILE A 59 7.90 44.65 4.18
N PHE A 60 9.09 44.79 4.77
CA PHE A 60 9.69 46.05 5.23
C PHE A 60 8.76 46.89 6.13
N GLY A 61 7.79 46.24 6.80
CA GLY A 61 6.81 46.90 7.65
C GLY A 61 5.68 47.62 6.92
N GLN A 62 5.71 47.69 5.58
CA GLN A 62 4.81 48.52 4.75
C GLN A 62 3.88 47.67 3.87
N TYR A 63 4.41 46.71 3.11
CA TYR A 63 3.66 46.00 2.08
C TYR A 63 3.03 44.72 2.62
N PRO A 64 1.70 44.58 2.61
CA PRO A 64 1.04 43.36 3.02
C PRO A 64 1.44 42.17 2.12
N ALA A 65 1.82 41.06 2.73
CA ALA A 65 2.26 39.84 2.04
C ALA A 65 1.85 38.60 2.81
N ALA A 66 1.86 37.46 2.13
CA ALA A 66 1.66 36.17 2.75
C ALA A 66 2.64 35.13 2.19
N SER A 67 3.22 34.35 3.09
CA SER A 67 3.96 33.14 2.73
C SER A 67 3.02 31.93 2.78
N VAL A 68 3.01 31.16 1.70
CA VAL A 68 2.17 29.97 1.55
C VAL A 68 3.02 28.79 1.17
N CYS A 69 2.91 27.70 1.93
CA CYS A 69 3.71 26.50 1.73
C CYS A 69 3.04 25.27 2.34
N LEU A 70 3.54 24.08 1.99
CA LEU A 70 3.16 22.83 2.65
C LEU A 70 4.19 22.50 3.73
N SER A 71 3.79 22.60 5.00
CA SER A 71 4.69 22.48 6.16
C SER A 71 5.44 21.16 6.23
N SER A 72 4.86 20.10 5.69
CA SER A 72 5.46 18.77 5.62
C SER A 72 6.65 18.68 4.65
N LEU A 73 6.69 19.52 3.60
CA LEU A 73 7.68 19.46 2.52
C LEU A 73 8.83 20.46 2.66
N ILE A 74 8.70 21.46 3.54
CA ILE A 74 9.66 22.57 3.61
C ILE A 74 10.56 22.49 4.84
N ASN A 75 11.74 23.12 4.72
CA ASN A 75 12.60 23.41 5.87
C ASN A 75 12.14 24.70 6.52
N GLN A 76 11.53 24.58 7.72
CA GLN A 76 11.01 25.71 8.49
C GLN A 76 12.10 26.70 8.91
N ASP A 77 13.32 26.23 9.15
CA ASP A 77 14.43 27.11 9.57
C ASP A 77 14.86 27.99 8.40
N VAL A 78 14.99 27.43 7.19
CA VAL A 78 15.28 28.18 5.97
C VAL A 78 14.18 29.22 5.71
N LEU A 79 12.89 28.82 5.78
CA LEU A 79 11.79 29.74 5.59
C LEU A 79 11.83 30.90 6.61
N ASN A 80 12.05 30.61 7.87
CA ASN A 80 12.00 31.62 8.93
C ASN A 80 13.24 32.51 8.93
N GLN A 81 14.46 31.96 8.79
CA GLN A 81 15.69 32.71 8.96
C GLN A 81 16.18 33.36 7.68
N ASP A 82 16.12 32.66 6.55
CA ASP A 82 16.71 33.12 5.29
C ASP A 82 15.72 33.91 4.45
N ILE A 83 14.41 33.75 4.71
CA ILE A 83 13.36 34.36 3.89
C ILE A 83 12.51 35.34 4.70
N LEU A 84 11.79 34.88 5.72
CA LEU A 84 10.85 35.74 6.45
C LEU A 84 11.55 36.82 7.28
N LYS A 85 12.64 36.47 7.97
CA LYS A 85 13.38 37.44 8.80
C LYS A 85 13.96 38.60 7.99
N PRO A 86 14.66 38.38 6.84
CA PRO A 86 15.11 39.47 5.97
C PRO A 86 13.98 40.32 5.42
N LEU A 87 12.86 39.68 5.00
CA LEU A 87 11.72 40.40 4.46
C LEU A 87 10.96 41.25 5.49
N MET A 88 10.94 40.82 6.73
CA MET A 88 10.30 41.61 7.81
C MET A 88 11.21 42.68 8.40
N TYR A 89 12.54 42.58 8.18
CA TYR A 89 13.48 43.62 8.62
C TYR A 89 13.35 44.85 7.75
N VAL A 90 13.35 46.05 8.38
CA VAL A 90 13.26 47.34 7.67
C VAL A 90 14.68 47.90 7.56
N PRO A 91 15.32 47.86 6.39
CA PRO A 91 16.62 48.47 6.17
C PRO A 91 16.54 49.99 6.39
N GLU A 92 17.59 50.59 6.95
CA GLU A 92 17.59 52.02 7.29
C GLU A 92 17.37 52.93 6.08
N HIS A 93 17.90 52.56 4.89
CA HIS A 93 17.77 53.34 3.65
C HIS A 93 16.35 53.27 3.05
N LEU A 94 15.49 52.35 3.51
CA LEU A 94 14.10 52.18 3.08
C LEU A 94 13.09 52.75 4.09
N LYS A 95 13.53 53.23 5.26
CA LYS A 95 12.65 53.84 6.26
C LYS A 95 11.97 55.09 5.68
N GLY A 96 10.65 55.09 5.56
CA GLY A 96 9.83 56.21 5.11
C GLY A 96 9.84 56.45 3.59
N LYS A 97 10.39 55.58 2.79
CA LYS A 97 10.33 55.65 1.31
C LYS A 97 9.48 54.53 0.77
N GLU A 98 8.34 54.86 0.15
CA GLU A 98 7.58 53.87 -0.62
C GLU A 98 8.25 53.69 -1.99
N LYS A 99 8.58 52.44 -2.32
CA LYS A 99 9.06 52.08 -3.66
C LYS A 99 7.90 51.62 -4.55
N PRO A 100 7.96 51.90 -5.87
CA PRO A 100 6.98 51.36 -6.79
C PRO A 100 6.97 49.82 -6.72
N LEU A 101 5.79 49.22 -6.79
CA LEU A 101 5.58 47.76 -6.63
C LEU A 101 6.42 46.90 -7.60
N ASN A 102 6.68 47.41 -8.82
CA ASN A 102 7.49 46.71 -9.83
C ASN A 102 8.98 46.60 -9.42
N GLU A 103 9.52 47.63 -8.74
CA GLU A 103 10.89 47.60 -8.22
C GLU A 103 11.03 46.72 -6.97
N LEU A 104 9.94 46.59 -6.20
CA LEU A 104 9.91 45.78 -4.97
C LEU A 104 10.21 44.32 -5.23
N VAL A 105 9.63 43.71 -6.25
CA VAL A 105 9.87 42.30 -6.61
C VAL A 105 11.34 42.07 -6.97
N HIS A 106 11.91 42.96 -7.78
CA HIS A 106 13.32 42.88 -8.15
C HIS A 106 14.25 43.01 -6.93
N LEU A 107 13.98 43.98 -6.06
CA LEU A 107 14.75 44.19 -4.82
C LEU A 107 14.70 42.96 -3.90
N ILE A 108 13.54 42.33 -3.76
CA ILE A 108 13.37 41.12 -2.92
C ILE A 108 14.22 39.97 -3.48
N VAL A 109 14.11 39.71 -4.78
CA VAL A 109 14.77 38.57 -5.42
C VAL A 109 16.29 38.77 -5.52
N THR A 110 16.77 39.98 -5.75
CA THR A 110 18.20 40.24 -6.02
C THR A 110 18.99 40.65 -4.78
N GLU A 111 18.37 41.37 -3.84
CA GLU A 111 19.11 42.02 -2.76
C GLU A 111 18.68 41.59 -1.34
N THR A 112 17.45 41.07 -1.15
CA THR A 112 16.92 40.86 0.19
C THR A 112 16.93 39.41 0.63
N VAL A 113 16.56 38.50 -0.28
CA VAL A 113 16.49 37.06 0.05
C VAL A 113 17.85 36.41 -0.15
N TYR A 114 18.44 35.90 0.93
CA TYR A 114 19.76 35.23 0.87
C TYR A 114 19.74 33.85 0.19
N HIS A 115 18.62 33.45 -0.41
CA HIS A 115 18.48 32.16 -1.06
C HIS A 115 18.68 32.27 -2.57
N SER A 116 19.67 31.55 -3.12
CA SER A 116 20.09 31.62 -4.52
C SER A 116 19.04 31.18 -5.55
N GLN A 117 17.95 30.57 -5.12
CA GLN A 117 16.92 30.02 -6.00
C GLN A 117 15.57 30.74 -5.88
N ALA A 118 15.58 32.01 -5.49
CA ALA A 118 14.38 32.85 -5.55
C ALA A 118 14.07 33.25 -6.99
N LYS A 119 12.85 33.01 -7.45
CA LYS A 119 12.39 33.32 -8.82
C LYS A 119 10.97 33.86 -8.80
N VAL A 120 10.58 34.49 -9.88
CA VAL A 120 9.23 35.01 -10.10
C VAL A 120 8.45 34.00 -10.93
N ALA A 121 7.21 33.71 -10.54
CA ALA A 121 6.30 32.87 -11.28
C ALA A 121 4.97 33.59 -11.52
N GLU A 122 4.45 33.40 -12.72
CA GLU A 122 3.14 33.86 -13.15
C GLU A 122 2.24 32.63 -13.36
N GLY A 123 0.95 32.74 -13.03
CA GLY A 123 -0.01 31.66 -13.26
C GLY A 123 -0.22 30.72 -12.05
N LYS A 124 -1.51 30.37 -11.87
CA LYS A 124 -1.97 29.63 -10.69
C LYS A 124 -1.52 28.18 -10.71
N GLU A 125 -1.52 27.54 -11.88
CA GLU A 125 -1.13 26.14 -12.02
C GLU A 125 0.32 25.93 -11.65
N GLN A 126 1.20 26.78 -12.18
CA GLN A 126 2.63 26.76 -11.89
C GLN A 126 2.89 26.93 -10.38
N LEU A 127 2.20 27.89 -9.73
CA LEU A 127 2.37 28.14 -8.30
C LEU A 127 1.94 26.94 -7.44
N ILE A 128 0.83 26.29 -7.78
CA ILE A 128 0.38 25.07 -7.09
C ILE A 128 1.38 23.93 -7.30
N GLU A 129 1.88 23.74 -8.52
CA GLU A 129 2.88 22.72 -8.81
C GLU A 129 4.17 22.93 -8.01
N LEU A 130 4.65 24.16 -7.91
CA LEU A 130 5.84 24.53 -7.13
C LEU A 130 5.63 24.24 -5.63
N MET A 131 4.47 24.61 -5.07
CA MET A 131 4.13 24.30 -3.67
C MET A 131 4.07 22.78 -3.42
N LEU A 132 3.50 22.02 -4.35
CA LEU A 132 3.44 20.55 -4.26
C LEU A 132 4.83 19.90 -4.37
N ARG A 133 5.83 20.59 -4.92
CA ARG A 133 7.23 20.16 -4.97
C ARG A 133 8.04 20.60 -3.75
N GLY A 134 7.43 21.32 -2.78
CA GLY A 134 8.09 21.77 -1.54
C GLY A 134 8.74 23.14 -1.64
N GLU A 135 8.31 23.98 -2.58
CA GLU A 135 8.71 25.37 -2.62
C GLU A 135 7.74 26.25 -1.82
N SER A 136 8.27 27.32 -1.21
CA SER A 136 7.48 28.34 -0.54
C SER A 136 7.14 29.45 -1.52
N VAL A 137 5.89 29.88 -1.53
CA VAL A 137 5.41 30.97 -2.40
C VAL A 137 5.07 32.17 -1.54
N ILE A 138 5.56 33.35 -1.95
CA ILE A 138 5.27 34.63 -1.32
C ILE A 138 4.35 35.43 -2.23
N PHE A 139 3.16 35.71 -1.73
CA PHE A 139 2.19 36.63 -2.35
C PHE A 139 2.35 38.03 -1.77
N ILE A 140 2.33 39.04 -2.63
CA ILE A 140 2.38 40.44 -2.24
C ILE A 140 1.07 41.09 -2.71
N ASP A 141 0.48 41.93 -1.87
CA ASP A 141 -0.73 42.67 -2.23
C ASP A 141 -0.44 43.72 -3.30
N GLY A 142 -1.35 43.85 -4.24
CA GLY A 142 -1.19 44.77 -5.36
C GLY A 142 -0.29 44.30 -6.51
N ILE A 143 0.40 43.18 -6.38
CA ILE A 143 1.29 42.62 -7.41
C ILE A 143 0.66 41.35 -7.98
N LYS A 144 0.67 41.19 -9.30
CA LYS A 144 0.16 39.98 -9.97
C LYS A 144 1.13 38.82 -9.78
N ASP A 145 2.40 39.07 -9.91
CA ASP A 145 3.46 38.09 -9.83
C ASP A 145 3.66 37.58 -8.40
N SER A 146 4.18 36.38 -8.28
CA SER A 146 4.47 35.74 -6.99
C SER A 146 5.91 35.26 -6.97
N ILE A 147 6.56 35.37 -5.81
CA ILE A 147 7.94 34.93 -5.63
C ILE A 147 7.90 33.51 -5.10
N HIS A 148 8.59 32.59 -5.74
CA HIS A 148 8.77 31.23 -5.24
C HIS A 148 10.22 30.98 -4.90
N ILE A 149 10.44 30.21 -3.84
CA ILE A 149 11.75 29.95 -3.28
C ILE A 149 11.84 28.48 -2.93
N ASP A 150 12.93 27.82 -3.36
CA ASP A 150 13.16 26.41 -3.03
C ASP A 150 13.49 26.26 -1.54
N THR A 151 12.54 25.75 -0.78
CA THR A 151 12.67 25.51 0.66
C THR A 151 12.57 24.03 1.01
N ARG A 152 12.73 23.16 0.03
CA ARG A 152 12.55 21.70 0.20
C ARG A 152 13.41 21.13 1.32
N LYS A 153 12.77 20.41 2.22
CA LYS A 153 13.43 19.61 3.24
C LYS A 153 13.68 18.21 2.69
N ILE A 154 14.90 17.93 2.25
CA ILE A 154 15.28 16.61 1.78
C ILE A 154 16.09 15.93 2.89
N GLU A 155 15.43 15.27 3.82
CA GLU A 155 16.08 14.40 4.80
C GLU A 155 16.37 13.03 4.18
N LYS A 156 17.38 12.97 3.29
CA LYS A 156 17.74 11.70 2.62
C LYS A 156 18.51 10.72 3.50
N ARG A 157 19.07 11.15 4.63
CA ARG A 157 20.01 10.34 5.44
C ARG A 157 19.37 9.55 6.59
N SER A 158 18.14 9.85 6.97
CA SER A 158 17.46 9.22 8.11
C SER A 158 16.34 8.23 7.71
N ILE A 159 16.09 8.05 6.41
CA ILE A 159 15.04 7.14 5.94
C ILE A 159 15.56 5.71 6.06
N ALA A 160 15.02 4.96 7.02
CA ALA A 160 15.35 3.56 7.22
C ALA A 160 14.79 2.68 6.10
N GLN A 161 15.42 1.53 5.87
CA GLN A 161 14.82 0.51 5.01
C GLN A 161 13.76 -0.26 5.80
N PRO A 162 12.64 -0.68 5.15
CA PRO A 162 11.65 -1.54 5.80
C PRO A 162 12.29 -2.80 6.37
N GLU A 163 12.03 -3.08 7.65
CA GLU A 163 12.62 -4.26 8.30
C GLU A 163 11.77 -5.51 8.07
N THR A 164 10.45 -5.36 8.05
CA THR A 164 9.49 -6.45 7.93
C THR A 164 9.06 -6.74 6.50
N GLU A 165 9.14 -5.74 5.61
CA GLU A 165 8.71 -5.84 4.21
C GLU A 165 9.89 -5.60 3.24
N GLN A 166 10.97 -6.38 3.38
CA GLN A 166 12.14 -6.31 2.51
C GLN A 166 11.81 -6.76 1.10
N VAL A 167 12.40 -6.09 0.09
CA VAL A 167 12.24 -6.40 -1.33
C VAL A 167 13.58 -6.45 -2.04
N ILE A 168 13.67 -7.33 -3.05
CA ILE A 168 14.84 -7.42 -3.93
C ILE A 168 14.75 -6.33 -5.00
N LEU A 169 13.56 -6.16 -5.60
CA LEU A 169 13.27 -5.18 -6.64
C LEU A 169 12.25 -4.16 -6.15
N GLY A 170 12.58 -2.86 -6.26
CA GLY A 170 11.68 -1.76 -5.90
C GLY A 170 12.34 -0.73 -4.98
N PRO A 171 11.58 0.31 -4.58
CA PRO A 171 12.04 1.30 -3.62
C PRO A 171 12.37 0.67 -2.26
N ARG A 172 13.40 1.19 -1.60
CA ARG A 172 13.86 0.68 -0.29
C ARG A 172 13.61 1.67 0.85
N GLU A 173 12.85 2.72 0.59
CA GLU A 173 12.48 3.72 1.58
C GLU A 173 11.35 3.18 2.46
N GLY A 174 11.48 3.32 3.78
CA GLY A 174 10.48 2.99 4.79
C GLY A 174 9.94 4.24 5.47
N PHE A 175 8.80 4.11 6.16
CA PHE A 175 8.32 5.11 7.09
C PHE A 175 9.21 5.15 8.33
N ILE A 176 9.19 6.30 9.02
CA ILE A 176 9.89 6.53 10.28
C ILE A 176 8.90 7.00 11.36
N GLU A 177 9.35 7.23 12.57
CA GLU A 177 8.50 7.64 13.69
C GLU A 177 7.90 9.04 13.52
N SER A 178 8.52 9.91 12.71
CA SER A 178 8.04 11.28 12.47
C SER A 178 6.89 11.33 11.47
N ILE A 179 5.70 11.69 11.92
CA ILE A 179 4.50 11.80 11.06
C ILE A 179 4.67 12.83 9.95
N SER A 180 5.35 13.94 10.22
CA SER A 180 5.60 15.00 9.23
C SER A 180 6.47 14.50 8.07
N THR A 181 7.51 13.73 8.36
CA THR A 181 8.37 13.09 7.36
C THR A 181 7.59 12.02 6.58
N ASN A 182 6.74 11.24 7.24
CA ASN A 182 5.92 10.23 6.59
C ASN A 182 4.90 10.85 5.60
N ILE A 183 4.28 11.96 5.99
CA ILE A 183 3.41 12.73 5.07
C ILE A 183 4.21 13.29 3.89
N ALA A 184 5.42 13.81 4.14
CA ALA A 184 6.31 14.29 3.08
C ALA A 184 6.68 13.20 2.07
N LEU A 185 6.98 11.98 2.52
CA LEU A 185 7.27 10.83 1.67
C LEU A 185 6.08 10.48 0.76
N LEU A 186 4.85 10.56 1.29
CA LEU A 186 3.64 10.34 0.50
C LEU A 186 3.43 11.46 -0.52
N ARG A 187 3.59 12.74 -0.11
CA ARG A 187 3.44 13.90 -1.03
C ARG A 187 4.48 13.91 -2.13
N TYR A 188 5.73 13.55 -1.82
CA TYR A 188 6.78 13.45 -2.82
C TYR A 188 6.42 12.48 -3.95
N ARG A 189 5.72 11.39 -3.63
CA ARG A 189 5.27 10.37 -4.59
C ARG A 189 3.91 10.71 -5.21
N LEU A 190 3.12 11.55 -4.55
CA LEU A 190 1.79 12.01 -4.99
C LEU A 190 1.74 13.55 -5.03
N PRO A 191 2.45 14.20 -5.97
CA PRO A 191 2.45 15.65 -6.12
C PRO A 191 1.16 16.10 -6.81
N THR A 192 0.03 15.91 -6.14
CA THR A 192 -1.31 16.28 -6.63
C THR A 192 -2.08 17.06 -5.56
N PRO A 193 -2.83 18.10 -5.93
CA PRO A 193 -3.69 18.84 -5.01
C PRO A 193 -4.83 17.97 -4.46
N ASP A 194 -5.14 16.84 -5.12
CA ASP A 194 -6.17 15.91 -4.67
C ASP A 194 -5.76 15.09 -3.44
N PHE A 195 -4.47 15.02 -3.12
CA PHE A 195 -3.98 14.36 -1.92
C PHE A 195 -4.31 15.19 -0.69
N GLN A 196 -5.22 14.67 0.14
CA GLN A 196 -5.72 15.33 1.35
C GLN A 196 -5.15 14.67 2.60
N VAL A 197 -4.78 15.52 3.55
CA VAL A 197 -4.31 15.13 4.88
C VAL A 197 -5.18 15.83 5.90
N LYS A 198 -5.85 15.04 6.76
CA LYS A 198 -6.59 15.52 7.92
C LYS A 198 -5.93 15.01 9.17
N THR A 199 -5.71 15.85 10.16
CA THR A 199 -5.10 15.44 11.41
C THR A 199 -6.10 15.52 12.57
N MET A 200 -5.94 14.63 13.55
CA MET A 200 -6.66 14.68 14.80
C MET A 200 -5.76 14.26 15.94
N LYS A 201 -6.11 14.63 17.16
CA LYS A 201 -5.39 14.23 18.36
C LYS A 201 -6.20 13.18 19.11
N ILE A 202 -5.60 12.01 19.34
CA ILE A 202 -6.23 10.89 20.04
C ILE A 202 -5.40 10.55 21.29
N GLY A 203 -6.08 10.13 22.35
CA GLY A 203 -5.48 9.87 23.66
C GLY A 203 -5.66 11.04 24.62
N ARG A 204 -6.24 10.74 25.79
CA ARG A 204 -6.49 11.77 26.82
C ARG A 204 -5.20 12.37 27.39
N LEU A 205 -4.17 11.53 27.58
CA LEU A 205 -2.89 11.92 28.14
C LEU A 205 -1.85 12.21 27.07
N THR A 206 -1.67 11.31 26.10
CA THR A 206 -0.62 11.46 25.06
C THR A 206 -0.98 12.47 24.00
N LYS A 207 -2.28 12.65 23.69
CA LYS A 207 -2.74 13.52 22.60
C LYS A 207 -1.96 13.30 21.31
N SER A 208 -1.71 12.02 20.98
CA SER A 208 -0.92 11.62 19.83
C SER A 208 -1.56 12.12 18.53
N THR A 209 -0.77 12.70 17.64
CA THR A 209 -1.26 13.18 16.34
C THR A 209 -1.49 12.00 15.41
N VAL A 210 -2.69 11.93 14.86
CA VAL A 210 -3.09 10.91 13.88
C VAL A 210 -3.47 11.62 12.59
N ALA A 211 -2.90 11.20 11.46
CA ALA A 211 -3.21 11.75 10.15
C ALA A 211 -3.98 10.74 9.29
N ILE A 212 -5.07 11.19 8.71
CA ILE A 212 -5.89 10.46 7.73
C ILE A 212 -5.53 10.99 6.35
N CYS A 213 -4.96 10.13 5.53
CA CYS A 213 -4.49 10.45 4.18
C CYS A 213 -5.36 9.75 3.13
N TYR A 214 -5.84 10.50 2.14
CA TYR A 214 -6.67 9.95 1.05
C TYR A 214 -6.60 10.82 -0.21
N LEU A 215 -7.02 10.27 -1.35
CA LEU A 215 -7.15 11.01 -2.60
C LEU A 215 -8.60 11.45 -2.83
N LYS A 216 -8.85 12.77 -2.78
CA LYS A 216 -10.16 13.37 -3.04
C LYS A 216 -10.58 13.09 -4.49
N GLY A 217 -11.82 12.63 -4.67
CA GLY A 217 -12.35 12.27 -5.99
C GLY A 217 -11.94 10.88 -6.49
N ILE A 218 -11.11 10.14 -5.73
CA ILE A 218 -10.82 8.73 -5.94
C ILE A 218 -11.37 7.92 -4.77
N ALA A 219 -10.96 8.24 -3.55
CA ALA A 219 -11.44 7.57 -2.34
C ALA A 219 -12.97 7.71 -2.19
N ASN A 220 -13.58 6.67 -1.66
CA ASN A 220 -15.00 6.70 -1.33
C ASN A 220 -15.22 7.56 -0.08
N GLU A 221 -15.99 8.64 -0.21
CA GLU A 221 -16.25 9.56 0.89
C GLU A 221 -16.94 8.90 2.09
N THR A 222 -17.72 7.83 1.87
CA THR A 222 -18.36 7.10 2.97
C THR A 222 -17.34 6.37 3.83
N VAL A 223 -16.29 5.82 3.19
CA VAL A 223 -15.18 5.16 3.91
C VAL A 223 -14.36 6.20 4.69
N VAL A 224 -14.05 7.34 4.06
CA VAL A 224 -13.31 8.43 4.74
C VAL A 224 -14.06 8.90 5.99
N LYS A 225 -15.37 9.14 5.88
CA LYS A 225 -16.21 9.55 7.01
C LYS A 225 -16.31 8.48 8.09
N GLU A 226 -16.39 7.20 7.71
CA GLU A 226 -16.41 6.10 8.67
C GLU A 226 -15.08 5.99 9.43
N VAL A 227 -13.93 6.19 8.75
CA VAL A 227 -12.63 6.26 9.39
C VAL A 227 -12.56 7.42 10.38
N GLU A 228 -12.97 8.64 9.96
CA GLU A 228 -13.01 9.81 10.84
C GLU A 228 -13.88 9.57 12.07
N LYS A 229 -15.06 8.97 11.87
CA LYS A 229 -16.00 8.65 12.93
C LYS A 229 -15.38 7.68 13.94
N ARG A 230 -14.87 6.52 13.49
CA ARG A 230 -14.29 5.50 14.38
C ARG A 230 -13.11 6.06 15.17
N LEU A 231 -12.22 6.82 14.52
CA LEU A 231 -11.10 7.45 15.19
C LEU A 231 -11.53 8.49 16.23
N SER A 232 -12.60 9.26 15.96
CA SER A 232 -13.11 10.28 16.89
C SER A 232 -13.84 9.68 18.10
N GLU A 233 -14.33 8.44 18.00
CA GLU A 233 -14.99 7.72 19.09
C GLU A 233 -13.99 7.07 20.06
N ILE A 234 -12.69 6.99 19.72
CA ILE A 234 -11.68 6.39 20.59
C ILE A 234 -11.45 7.25 21.82
N ASN A 235 -11.71 6.69 22.99
CA ASN A 235 -11.50 7.32 24.27
C ASN A 235 -10.59 6.46 25.17
N ILE A 236 -9.28 6.64 25.00
CA ILE A 236 -8.22 5.94 25.74
C ILE A 236 -7.18 6.95 26.26
N ASP A 237 -6.38 6.58 27.23
CA ASP A 237 -5.35 7.46 27.79
C ASP A 237 -4.21 7.73 26.83
N ALA A 238 -3.76 6.70 26.09
CA ALA A 238 -2.60 6.78 25.23
C ALA A 238 -2.76 5.97 23.93
N ILE A 239 -2.28 6.54 22.83
CA ILE A 239 -2.01 5.84 21.57
C ILE A 239 -0.49 5.94 21.34
N LEU A 240 0.20 4.80 21.42
CA LEU A 240 1.65 4.75 21.29
C LEU A 240 2.11 4.20 19.94
N ASP A 241 1.26 3.45 19.25
CA ASP A 241 1.54 2.84 17.95
C ASP A 241 0.24 2.62 17.18
N VAL A 242 0.36 2.37 15.87
CA VAL A 242 -0.77 2.07 14.98
C VAL A 242 -1.57 0.83 15.42
N GLY A 243 -0.93 -0.16 16.03
CA GLY A 243 -1.58 -1.37 16.53
C GLY A 243 -2.62 -1.11 17.63
N TYR A 244 -2.50 0.03 18.36
CA TYR A 244 -3.56 0.45 19.29
C TYR A 244 -4.80 0.88 18.51
N LEU A 245 -4.64 1.66 17.44
CA LEU A 245 -5.77 2.10 16.62
C LEU A 245 -6.47 0.92 15.92
N GLU A 246 -5.70 -0.03 15.39
CA GLU A 246 -6.19 -1.22 14.72
C GLU A 246 -7.28 -1.92 15.52
N GLN A 247 -7.01 -2.18 16.81
CA GLN A 247 -7.94 -2.86 17.70
C GLN A 247 -9.27 -2.12 17.91
N PHE A 248 -9.26 -0.78 17.83
CA PHE A 248 -10.47 0.04 18.02
C PHE A 248 -11.27 0.24 16.73
N ILE A 249 -10.61 0.20 15.57
CA ILE A 249 -11.26 0.56 14.30
C ILE A 249 -11.73 -0.65 13.49
N GLU A 250 -11.31 -1.86 13.82
CA GLU A 250 -11.73 -3.09 13.14
C GLU A 250 -13.22 -3.38 13.33
N ASP A 251 -13.86 -3.98 12.30
CA ASP A 251 -15.28 -4.37 12.35
C ASP A 251 -15.52 -5.55 13.30
N ASN A 252 -14.57 -6.48 13.40
CA ASN A 252 -14.64 -7.66 14.26
C ASN A 252 -13.28 -7.95 14.95
N PRO A 253 -13.03 -7.35 16.12
CA PRO A 253 -11.75 -7.50 16.83
C PRO A 253 -11.49 -8.91 17.38
N PHE A 254 -12.51 -9.80 17.41
CA PHE A 254 -12.36 -11.20 17.83
C PHE A 254 -11.97 -12.14 16.68
N SER A 255 -11.94 -11.65 15.45
CA SER A 255 -11.48 -12.44 14.31
C SER A 255 -9.95 -12.63 14.36
N PRO A 256 -9.44 -13.84 14.08
CA PRO A 256 -8.01 -14.03 13.89
C PRO A 256 -7.48 -13.33 12.64
N PHE A 257 -8.33 -13.03 11.67
CA PHE A 257 -7.95 -12.38 10.43
C PHE A 257 -7.89 -10.87 10.59
N PRO A 258 -6.77 -10.20 10.25
CA PRO A 258 -6.64 -8.76 10.32
C PRO A 258 -7.61 -8.09 9.31
N GLN A 259 -8.28 -7.04 9.73
CA GLN A 259 -9.23 -6.28 8.91
C GLN A 259 -8.67 -4.90 8.53
N THR A 260 -7.43 -4.65 8.89
CA THR A 260 -6.59 -3.54 8.45
C THR A 260 -5.27 -4.10 7.90
N GLN A 261 -4.52 -3.32 7.15
CA GLN A 261 -3.18 -3.70 6.70
C GLN A 261 -2.16 -2.67 7.15
N SER A 262 -1.25 -3.08 8.02
CA SER A 262 -0.09 -2.28 8.39
C SER A 262 1.03 -2.44 7.36
N THR A 263 1.75 -1.36 7.07
CA THR A 263 2.92 -1.39 6.17
C THR A 263 3.94 -0.32 6.55
N GLU A 264 5.22 -0.66 6.48
CA GLU A 264 6.34 0.27 6.62
C GLU A 264 6.66 1.01 5.29
N ARG A 265 5.97 0.68 4.20
CA ARG A 265 6.36 1.09 2.84
C ARG A 265 5.51 2.24 2.30
N PRO A 266 6.14 3.41 2.01
CA PRO A 266 5.44 4.53 1.37
C PRO A 266 4.93 4.20 -0.04
N ASP A 267 5.66 3.41 -0.83
CA ASP A 267 5.26 3.01 -2.18
C ASP A 267 4.00 2.13 -2.18
N LYS A 268 3.89 1.18 -1.25
CA LYS A 268 2.71 0.35 -1.06
C LYS A 268 1.52 1.19 -0.60
N THR A 269 1.75 2.14 0.32
CA THR A 269 0.71 3.08 0.77
C THR A 269 0.19 3.92 -0.38
N VAL A 270 1.07 4.49 -1.21
CA VAL A 270 0.70 5.28 -2.39
C VAL A 270 -0.10 4.45 -3.40
N ALA A 271 0.32 3.21 -3.69
CA ALA A 271 -0.41 2.33 -4.59
C ALA A 271 -1.86 2.09 -4.10
N ASN A 272 -2.04 1.90 -2.79
CA ASN A 272 -3.34 1.73 -2.16
C ASN A 272 -4.20 3.01 -2.20
N LEU A 273 -3.59 4.18 -1.96
CA LEU A 273 -4.27 5.48 -2.08
C LEU A 273 -4.79 5.73 -3.51
N ILE A 274 -3.99 5.39 -4.53
CA ILE A 274 -4.38 5.51 -5.95
C ILE A 274 -5.57 4.59 -6.30
N GLU A 275 -5.73 3.46 -5.62
CA GLU A 275 -6.89 2.58 -5.78
C GLU A 275 -8.15 3.11 -5.09
N GLY A 276 -8.03 4.04 -4.15
CA GLY A 276 -9.15 4.67 -3.44
C GLY A 276 -9.29 4.25 -1.98
N ARG A 277 -8.24 3.65 -1.41
CA ARG A 277 -8.17 3.36 0.03
C ARG A 277 -7.75 4.58 0.83
N VAL A 278 -7.86 4.49 2.13
CA VAL A 278 -7.46 5.49 3.12
C VAL A 278 -6.25 4.96 3.89
N ALA A 279 -5.27 5.82 4.11
CA ALA A 279 -4.12 5.51 4.94
C ALA A 279 -4.18 6.33 6.25
N ILE A 280 -3.85 5.68 7.36
CA ILE A 280 -3.83 6.30 8.69
C ILE A 280 -2.39 6.22 9.20
N LEU A 281 -1.83 7.36 9.59
CA LEU A 281 -0.49 7.49 10.17
C LEU A 281 -0.61 7.96 11.61
N VAL A 282 0.26 7.46 12.47
CA VAL A 282 0.35 7.87 13.90
C VAL A 282 1.74 8.44 14.15
N ASP A 283 1.81 9.55 14.86
CA ASP A 283 3.09 10.11 15.28
C ASP A 283 3.75 9.19 16.31
N GLY A 284 5.01 8.87 16.10
CA GLY A 284 5.75 7.88 16.89
C GLY A 284 5.71 6.45 16.34
N SER A 285 5.03 6.19 15.19
CA SER A 285 4.97 4.87 14.58
C SER A 285 5.52 4.86 13.15
N PRO A 286 6.41 3.89 12.79
CA PRO A 286 6.93 3.75 11.44
C PRO A 286 5.99 2.94 10.52
N PHE A 287 4.72 2.82 10.87
CA PHE A 287 3.73 2.09 10.10
C PHE A 287 2.57 2.96 9.63
N SER A 288 2.02 2.63 8.48
CA SER A 288 0.76 3.14 7.97
C SER A 288 -0.29 2.04 8.02
N LEU A 289 -1.50 2.33 8.55
CA LEU A 289 -2.66 1.46 8.42
C LEU A 289 -3.43 1.79 7.16
N LEU A 290 -3.74 0.77 6.38
CA LEU A 290 -4.52 0.87 5.15
C LEU A 290 -5.91 0.28 5.35
N VAL A 291 -6.93 1.02 4.97
CA VAL A 291 -8.33 0.60 5.04
C VAL A 291 -9.12 1.11 3.82
N PRO A 292 -10.16 0.38 3.38
CA PRO A 292 -10.52 -0.99 3.72
C PRO A 292 -9.55 -2.00 3.12
N VAL A 293 -9.48 -3.19 3.71
CA VAL A 293 -8.63 -4.28 3.26
C VAL A 293 -9.45 -5.49 2.79
N VAL A 294 -8.88 -6.26 1.88
CA VAL A 294 -9.43 -7.54 1.41
C VAL A 294 -8.36 -8.62 1.51
N PHE A 295 -8.76 -9.89 1.67
CA PHE A 295 -7.85 -10.99 1.95
C PHE A 295 -6.72 -11.15 0.93
N ASN A 296 -6.98 -10.91 -0.35
CA ASN A 296 -5.97 -11.04 -1.40
C ASN A 296 -4.77 -10.09 -1.24
N GLN A 297 -4.91 -8.96 -0.54
CA GLN A 297 -3.81 -8.02 -0.31
C GLN A 297 -2.71 -8.58 0.59
N PHE A 298 -3.03 -9.55 1.46
CA PHE A 298 -2.07 -10.11 2.40
C PHE A 298 -1.05 -11.06 1.77
N TYR A 299 -1.32 -11.58 0.57
CA TYR A 299 -0.37 -12.39 -0.19
C TYR A 299 0.19 -11.69 -1.44
N GLN A 300 -0.21 -10.44 -1.69
CA GLN A 300 0.38 -9.58 -2.73
C GLN A 300 1.58 -8.82 -2.19
N THR A 301 2.61 -8.66 -3.03
CA THR A 301 3.81 -7.87 -2.73
C THR A 301 4.03 -6.79 -3.79
N THR A 302 4.78 -5.75 -3.43
CA THR A 302 5.19 -4.71 -4.39
C THR A 302 6.09 -5.27 -5.50
N GLU A 303 6.83 -6.34 -5.23
CA GLU A 303 7.66 -7.04 -6.22
C GLU A 303 6.85 -7.64 -7.36
N ASP A 304 5.62 -8.10 -7.08
CA ASP A 304 4.73 -8.64 -8.12
C ASP A 304 4.50 -7.61 -9.23
N TYR A 305 4.52 -6.30 -8.90
CA TYR A 305 4.30 -5.20 -9.85
C TYR A 305 5.61 -4.62 -10.43
N SER A 306 6.73 -4.83 -9.77
CA SER A 306 8.05 -4.40 -10.22
C SER A 306 8.71 -5.40 -11.17
N SER A 307 8.27 -6.65 -11.16
CA SER A 307 8.75 -7.72 -12.04
C SER A 307 7.89 -7.87 -13.31
N ARG A 308 8.35 -8.69 -14.26
CA ARG A 308 7.55 -9.07 -15.44
C ARG A 308 6.29 -9.80 -15.00
N PHE A 309 5.15 -9.51 -15.64
CA PHE A 309 3.85 -10.03 -15.21
C PHE A 309 3.76 -11.57 -15.13
N LEU A 310 4.43 -12.30 -16.03
CA LEU A 310 4.49 -13.76 -15.99
C LEU A 310 5.25 -14.27 -14.77
N MET A 311 6.39 -13.66 -14.44
CA MET A 311 7.18 -14.03 -13.25
C MET A 311 6.41 -13.70 -11.97
N GLY A 312 5.84 -12.50 -11.86
CA GLY A 312 5.01 -12.11 -10.73
C GLY A 312 3.80 -13.03 -10.54
N SER A 313 3.16 -13.46 -11.63
CA SER A 313 2.05 -14.43 -11.58
C SER A 313 2.49 -15.81 -11.07
N PHE A 314 3.64 -16.30 -11.56
CA PHE A 314 4.17 -17.59 -11.13
C PHE A 314 4.54 -17.58 -9.63
N VAL A 315 5.26 -16.55 -9.17
CA VAL A 315 5.64 -16.41 -7.76
C VAL A 315 4.39 -16.26 -6.87
N ARG A 316 3.39 -15.49 -7.31
CA ARG A 316 2.11 -15.33 -6.59
C ARG A 316 1.36 -16.66 -6.47
N LEU A 317 1.27 -17.44 -7.56
CA LEU A 317 0.67 -18.77 -7.54
C LEU A 317 1.40 -19.70 -6.56
N ALA A 318 2.73 -19.74 -6.62
CA ALA A 318 3.54 -20.53 -5.69
C ALA A 318 3.29 -20.11 -4.22
N ARG A 319 3.16 -18.80 -3.97
CA ARG A 319 2.85 -18.26 -2.64
C ARG A 319 1.47 -18.66 -2.14
N ILE A 320 0.44 -18.61 -2.99
CA ILE A 320 -0.92 -19.08 -2.64
C ILE A 320 -0.92 -20.58 -2.35
N LEU A 321 -0.25 -21.38 -3.18
CA LEU A 321 -0.11 -22.82 -2.94
C LEU A 321 0.61 -23.10 -1.62
N ALA A 322 1.70 -22.40 -1.34
CA ALA A 322 2.44 -22.54 -0.08
C ALA A 322 1.59 -22.16 1.13
N LEU A 323 0.75 -21.11 1.02
CA LEU A 323 -0.18 -20.68 2.05
C LEU A 323 -1.21 -21.77 2.36
N VAL A 324 -1.88 -22.31 1.33
CA VAL A 324 -2.88 -23.38 1.50
C VAL A 324 -2.22 -24.64 2.04
N PHE A 325 -1.06 -25.00 1.48
CA PHE A 325 -0.28 -26.16 1.92
C PHE A 325 0.11 -26.02 3.40
N SER A 326 0.62 -24.86 3.82
CA SER A 326 1.02 -24.64 5.20
C SER A 326 -0.14 -24.73 6.20
N LEU A 327 -1.36 -24.38 5.78
CA LEU A 327 -2.55 -24.45 6.63
C LEU A 327 -3.06 -25.88 6.80
N VAL A 328 -3.12 -26.66 5.70
CA VAL A 328 -3.88 -27.91 5.65
C VAL A 328 -2.99 -29.16 5.75
N PHE A 329 -1.73 -29.08 5.31
CA PHE A 329 -0.86 -30.25 5.14
C PHE A 329 -0.62 -31.07 6.41
N PRO A 330 -0.34 -30.49 7.60
CA PRO A 330 -0.19 -31.28 8.83
C PRO A 330 -1.47 -32.01 9.20
N SER A 331 -2.61 -31.38 9.02
CA SER A 331 -3.92 -31.97 9.32
C SER A 331 -4.27 -33.10 8.35
N LEU A 332 -3.92 -32.94 7.06
CA LEU A 332 -4.05 -34.00 6.06
C LEU A 332 -3.17 -35.21 6.44
N TYR A 333 -1.91 -34.96 6.82
CA TYR A 333 -1.02 -36.01 7.27
C TYR A 333 -1.59 -36.81 8.46
N VAL A 334 -2.06 -36.08 9.49
CA VAL A 334 -2.70 -36.73 10.66
C VAL A 334 -3.92 -37.54 10.25
N SER A 335 -4.79 -37.01 9.40
CA SER A 335 -6.02 -37.69 9.00
C SER A 335 -5.77 -38.93 8.14
N LEU A 336 -4.83 -38.87 7.19
CA LEU A 336 -4.48 -39.98 6.32
C LEU A 336 -3.88 -41.13 7.12
N ILE A 337 -2.96 -40.83 8.03
CA ILE A 337 -2.26 -41.88 8.77
C ILE A 337 -3.12 -42.49 9.85
N SER A 338 -3.99 -41.71 10.51
CA SER A 338 -4.77 -42.23 11.64
C SER A 338 -6.09 -42.86 11.21
N PHE A 339 -6.71 -42.45 10.11
CA PHE A 339 -8.06 -42.84 9.72
C PHE A 339 -8.16 -43.47 8.33
N ASN A 340 -7.31 -43.07 7.39
CA ASN A 340 -7.43 -43.45 5.98
C ASN A 340 -6.09 -43.91 5.38
N PRO A 341 -5.36 -44.87 6.00
CA PRO A 341 -4.08 -45.33 5.48
C PRO A 341 -4.20 -45.99 4.10
N GLU A 342 -5.39 -46.48 3.76
CA GLU A 342 -5.70 -47.12 2.45
C GLU A 342 -5.62 -46.15 1.26
N LEU A 343 -5.66 -44.83 1.50
CA LEU A 343 -5.47 -43.81 0.45
C LEU A 343 -4.00 -43.61 0.08
N LEU A 344 -3.08 -44.14 0.90
CA LEU A 344 -1.64 -44.04 0.65
C LEU A 344 -1.17 -45.25 -0.21
N PRO A 345 -0.19 -45.05 -1.10
CA PRO A 345 0.48 -46.16 -1.76
C PRO A 345 1.03 -47.17 -0.70
N THR A 346 0.81 -48.45 -0.90
CA THR A 346 1.10 -49.48 0.10
C THR A 346 2.55 -49.43 0.63
N GLU A 347 3.52 -49.23 -0.26
CA GLU A 347 4.94 -49.13 0.12
C GLU A 347 5.19 -47.91 1.03
N PHE A 348 4.55 -46.78 0.72
CA PHE A 348 4.65 -45.57 1.53
C PHE A 348 3.96 -45.74 2.88
N ALA A 349 2.77 -46.37 2.93
CA ALA A 349 2.04 -46.64 4.15
C ALA A 349 2.85 -47.55 5.09
N VAL A 350 3.52 -48.58 4.56
CA VAL A 350 4.43 -49.50 5.33
C VAL A 350 5.64 -48.71 5.85
N ALA A 351 6.26 -47.86 5.03
CA ALA A 351 7.40 -47.05 5.45
C ALA A 351 7.02 -46.08 6.59
N VAL A 352 5.84 -45.42 6.50
CA VAL A 352 5.31 -44.56 7.57
C VAL A 352 5.03 -45.36 8.85
N ALA A 353 4.36 -46.48 8.73
CA ALA A 353 4.07 -47.35 9.89
C ALA A 353 5.36 -47.83 10.57
N GLY A 354 6.36 -48.27 9.78
CA GLY A 354 7.67 -48.64 10.29
C GLY A 354 8.41 -47.51 10.99
N GLY A 355 8.41 -46.31 10.39
CA GLY A 355 9.03 -45.10 10.97
C GLY A 355 8.35 -44.62 12.26
N ARG A 356 7.10 -45.00 12.49
CA ARG A 356 6.32 -44.66 13.70
C ARG A 356 6.28 -45.76 14.74
N ALA A 357 6.82 -46.95 14.47
CA ALA A 357 6.74 -48.10 15.37
C ALA A 357 7.35 -47.83 16.77
N GLY A 358 8.33 -46.92 16.86
CA GLY A 358 8.96 -46.52 18.13
C GLY A 358 8.29 -45.32 18.85
N VAL A 359 7.27 -44.71 18.26
CA VAL A 359 6.63 -43.50 18.81
C VAL A 359 5.41 -43.90 19.66
N PRO A 360 5.37 -43.56 20.96
CA PRO A 360 4.31 -44.01 21.89
C PRO A 360 3.03 -43.17 21.79
N TYR A 361 2.96 -42.18 20.90
CA TYR A 361 1.84 -41.25 20.81
C TYR A 361 1.02 -41.41 19.53
N PRO A 362 -0.30 -41.07 19.54
CA PRO A 362 -1.09 -40.92 18.33
C PRO A 362 -0.50 -39.83 17.43
N ALA A 363 -0.70 -39.92 16.10
CA ALA A 363 -0.13 -38.98 15.14
C ALA A 363 -0.48 -37.52 15.44
N VAL A 364 -1.69 -37.22 15.91
CA VAL A 364 -2.11 -35.87 16.26
C VAL A 364 -1.26 -35.28 17.40
N ILE A 365 -0.96 -36.06 18.43
CA ILE A 365 -0.15 -35.60 19.58
C ILE A 365 1.31 -35.40 19.14
N GLU A 366 1.85 -36.33 18.35
CA GLU A 366 3.18 -36.23 17.76
C GLU A 366 3.34 -34.90 16.97
N VAL A 367 2.42 -34.64 16.05
CA VAL A 367 2.42 -33.41 15.22
C VAL A 367 2.26 -32.16 16.08
N LEU A 368 1.35 -32.18 17.07
CA LEU A 368 1.12 -31.04 17.96
C LEU A 368 2.36 -30.68 18.79
N ILE A 369 3.07 -31.69 19.34
CA ILE A 369 4.30 -31.46 20.12
C ILE A 369 5.34 -30.74 19.26
N ILE A 370 5.58 -31.21 18.04
CA ILE A 370 6.58 -30.58 17.14
C ILE A 370 6.11 -29.21 16.69
N GLU A 371 4.84 -29.02 16.31
CA GLU A 371 4.32 -27.67 15.89
C GLU A 371 4.41 -26.65 17.02
N VAL A 372 4.05 -27.01 18.27
CA VAL A 372 4.20 -26.12 19.42
C VAL A 372 5.67 -25.81 19.67
N SER A 373 6.57 -26.82 19.59
CA SER A 373 8.01 -26.59 19.73
C SER A 373 8.57 -25.64 18.67
N MET A 374 8.10 -25.77 17.42
CA MET A 374 8.49 -24.89 16.33
C MET A 374 7.96 -23.47 16.52
N GLU A 375 6.75 -23.28 17.08
CA GLU A 375 6.21 -21.95 17.35
C GLU A 375 6.96 -21.27 18.51
N ILE A 376 7.32 -22.01 19.57
CA ILE A 376 8.18 -21.50 20.66
C ILE A 376 9.56 -21.09 20.13
N LEU A 377 10.17 -21.92 19.27
CA LEU A 377 11.46 -21.61 18.66
C LEU A 377 11.38 -20.34 17.82
N ARG A 378 10.31 -20.16 17.05
CA ARG A 378 10.07 -18.97 16.22
C ARG A 378 9.93 -17.72 17.08
N GLU A 379 9.11 -17.77 18.14
CA GLU A 379 8.93 -16.67 19.07
C GLU A 379 10.26 -16.27 19.75
N ALA A 380 11.07 -17.26 20.12
CA ALA A 380 12.40 -17.00 20.68
C ALA A 380 13.34 -16.34 19.65
N THR A 381 13.35 -16.79 18.39
CA THR A 381 14.28 -16.29 17.36
C THR A 381 13.97 -14.85 16.92
N VAL A 382 12.71 -14.42 16.92
CA VAL A 382 12.32 -13.02 16.61
C VAL A 382 12.91 -12.04 17.61
N ARG A 383 13.12 -12.44 18.87
CA ARG A 383 13.66 -11.60 19.95
C ARG A 383 15.18 -11.58 20.02
N LEU A 384 15.86 -12.43 19.26
CA LEU A 384 17.31 -12.49 19.27
C LEU A 384 17.94 -11.45 18.34
N PRO A 385 19.17 -10.97 18.65
CA PRO A 385 19.92 -10.14 17.73
C PRO A 385 20.08 -10.84 16.38
N LYS A 386 19.89 -10.10 15.26
CA LYS A 386 19.87 -10.63 13.88
C LYS A 386 21.06 -11.53 13.55
N GLN A 387 22.24 -11.23 14.12
CA GLN A 387 23.48 -11.99 13.91
C GLN A 387 23.43 -13.39 14.52
N VAL A 388 22.75 -13.56 15.64
CA VAL A 388 22.68 -14.82 16.39
C VAL A 388 21.39 -15.60 16.02
N GLY A 389 20.29 -14.88 15.77
CA GLY A 389 18.96 -15.48 15.52
C GLY A 389 18.95 -16.41 14.31
N GLY A 390 19.62 -16.07 13.21
CA GLY A 390 19.71 -16.91 12.02
C GLY A 390 20.44 -18.23 12.26
N ALA A 391 21.60 -18.20 12.91
CA ALA A 391 22.38 -19.39 13.21
C ALA A 391 21.64 -20.30 14.22
N LEU A 392 21.07 -19.72 15.28
CA LEU A 392 20.33 -20.45 16.30
C LEU A 392 19.04 -21.08 15.75
N SER A 393 18.38 -20.40 14.80
CA SER A 393 17.20 -20.96 14.13
C SER A 393 17.53 -22.25 13.37
N ILE A 394 18.63 -22.24 12.58
CA ILE A 394 19.05 -23.44 11.81
C ILE A 394 19.44 -24.57 12.76
N VAL A 395 20.29 -24.29 13.74
CA VAL A 395 20.73 -25.28 14.73
C VAL A 395 19.55 -25.78 15.56
N GLY A 396 18.67 -24.89 16.01
CA GLY A 396 17.50 -25.24 16.80
C GLY A 396 16.54 -26.20 16.07
N VAL A 397 16.21 -25.90 14.80
CA VAL A 397 15.36 -26.79 13.97
C VAL A 397 15.99 -28.15 13.77
N LEU A 398 17.30 -28.19 13.44
CA LEU A 398 18.03 -29.42 13.21
C LEU A 398 18.12 -30.25 14.50
N VAL A 399 18.56 -29.63 15.60
CA VAL A 399 18.75 -30.35 16.90
C VAL A 399 17.42 -30.82 17.47
N ILE A 400 16.37 -30.00 17.45
CA ILE A 400 15.04 -30.40 17.94
C ILE A 400 14.48 -31.52 17.08
N GLY A 401 14.58 -31.41 15.74
CA GLY A 401 14.09 -32.46 14.84
C GLY A 401 14.83 -33.79 15.02
N GLN A 402 16.16 -33.75 15.04
CA GLN A 402 16.98 -34.97 15.20
C GLN A 402 16.83 -35.57 16.60
N ALA A 403 16.91 -34.78 17.66
CA ALA A 403 16.72 -35.23 19.02
C ALA A 403 15.32 -35.82 19.28
N ALA A 404 14.28 -35.25 18.69
CA ALA A 404 12.92 -35.77 18.80
C ALA A 404 12.78 -37.16 18.15
N VAL A 405 13.45 -37.39 17.02
CA VAL A 405 13.47 -38.70 16.35
C VAL A 405 14.31 -39.72 17.15
N GLU A 406 15.50 -39.32 17.59
CA GLU A 406 16.38 -40.20 18.38
C GLU A 406 15.77 -40.59 19.73
N ALA A 407 15.03 -39.67 20.35
CA ALA A 407 14.31 -39.93 21.62
C ALA A 407 12.98 -40.69 21.41
N GLY A 408 12.60 -41.04 20.18
CA GLY A 408 11.32 -41.69 19.89
C GLY A 408 10.09 -40.83 20.16
N LEU A 409 10.25 -39.48 20.24
CA LEU A 409 9.14 -38.56 20.43
C LEU A 409 8.39 -38.26 19.12
N SER A 410 9.07 -38.43 17.99
CA SER A 410 8.50 -38.18 16.66
C SER A 410 9.11 -39.06 15.59
N SER A 411 8.35 -39.37 14.57
CA SER A 411 8.83 -40.10 13.40
C SER A 411 9.59 -39.20 12.44
N PRO A 412 10.56 -39.72 11.66
CA PRO A 412 11.28 -38.93 10.65
C PRO A 412 10.35 -38.24 9.63
N ILE A 413 9.26 -38.92 9.26
CA ILE A 413 8.30 -38.42 8.28
C ILE A 413 7.50 -37.23 8.84
N THR A 414 7.09 -37.28 10.10
CA THR A 414 6.42 -36.17 10.78
C THR A 414 7.31 -34.93 10.80
N VAL A 415 8.61 -35.08 11.10
CA VAL A 415 9.57 -33.95 11.08
C VAL A 415 9.65 -33.32 9.69
N VAL A 416 9.69 -34.13 8.62
CA VAL A 416 9.70 -33.64 7.23
C VAL A 416 8.40 -32.87 6.91
N VAL A 417 7.23 -33.42 7.29
CA VAL A 417 5.93 -32.76 7.08
C VAL A 417 5.90 -31.41 7.78
N ILE A 418 6.33 -31.31 9.02
CA ILE A 418 6.36 -30.07 9.78
C ILE A 418 7.39 -29.09 9.20
N ALA A 419 8.56 -29.57 8.78
CA ALA A 419 9.56 -28.73 8.14
C ALA A 419 9.03 -28.06 6.86
N LEU A 420 8.42 -28.84 5.95
CA LEU A 420 7.79 -28.31 4.72
C LEU A 420 6.66 -27.34 5.04
N THR A 421 5.84 -27.62 6.03
CA THR A 421 4.76 -26.76 6.49
C THR A 421 5.30 -25.43 7.01
N THR A 422 6.36 -25.48 7.81
CA THR A 422 7.02 -24.30 8.37
C THR A 422 7.62 -23.43 7.27
N ILE A 423 8.34 -24.03 6.31
CA ILE A 423 8.87 -23.32 5.14
C ILE A 423 7.74 -22.68 4.35
N GLY A 424 6.64 -23.40 4.10
CA GLY A 424 5.46 -22.87 3.41
C GLY A 424 4.84 -21.68 4.12
N SER A 425 4.86 -21.64 5.45
CA SER A 425 4.32 -20.54 6.24
C SER A 425 5.09 -19.22 6.08
N PHE A 426 6.39 -19.26 5.75
CA PHE A 426 7.21 -18.08 5.46
C PHE A 426 6.93 -17.48 4.07
N ALA A 427 6.24 -18.18 3.20
CA ALA A 427 5.86 -17.65 1.90
C ALA A 427 4.78 -16.55 1.98
N THR A 428 4.07 -16.43 3.12
CA THR A 428 3.07 -15.36 3.33
C THR A 428 3.77 -14.05 3.69
N PRO A 429 3.66 -12.99 2.84
CA PRO A 429 4.47 -11.77 3.01
C PRO A 429 4.08 -10.95 4.25
N THR A 430 2.79 -10.94 4.60
CA THR A 430 2.27 -10.13 5.70
C THR A 430 2.29 -10.96 6.99
N TYR A 431 3.03 -10.47 7.99
CA TYR A 431 3.24 -11.18 9.26
C TYR A 431 1.94 -11.49 10.00
N THR A 432 1.03 -10.51 10.12
CA THR A 432 -0.26 -10.65 10.82
C THR A 432 -1.16 -11.72 10.20
N ALA A 433 -1.26 -11.74 8.86
CA ALA A 433 -2.04 -12.77 8.16
C ALA A 433 -1.37 -14.17 8.26
N ALA A 434 -0.04 -14.23 8.18
CA ALA A 434 0.70 -15.47 8.39
C ALA A 434 0.46 -16.03 9.80
N PHE A 435 0.44 -15.16 10.83
CA PHE A 435 0.15 -15.56 12.21
C PHE A 435 -1.27 -16.10 12.36
N ALA A 436 -2.27 -15.42 11.77
CA ALA A 436 -3.67 -15.89 11.79
C ALA A 436 -3.82 -17.30 11.21
N LEU A 437 -3.19 -17.57 10.06
CA LEU A 437 -3.24 -18.88 9.42
C LEU A 437 -2.55 -19.96 10.26
N ARG A 438 -1.41 -19.64 10.88
CA ARG A 438 -0.73 -20.57 11.79
C ARG A 438 -1.58 -20.90 13.01
N MET A 439 -2.23 -19.91 13.62
CA MET A 439 -3.12 -20.12 14.76
C MET A 439 -4.30 -21.04 14.37
N LEU A 440 -4.88 -20.84 13.18
CA LEU A 440 -6.01 -21.65 12.69
C LEU A 440 -5.61 -23.08 12.32
N ARG A 441 -4.33 -23.39 12.13
CA ARG A 441 -3.81 -24.74 11.88
C ARG A 441 -4.09 -25.67 13.07
N PHE A 442 -3.93 -25.21 14.32
CA PHE A 442 -4.13 -26.01 15.51
C PHE A 442 -5.55 -26.59 15.64
N PRO A 443 -6.62 -25.78 15.53
CA PRO A 443 -7.99 -26.32 15.52
C PRO A 443 -8.23 -27.35 14.42
N ILE A 444 -7.70 -27.13 13.20
CA ILE A 444 -7.88 -28.09 12.09
C ILE A 444 -7.16 -29.40 12.41
N MET A 445 -5.95 -29.37 12.99
CA MET A 445 -5.22 -30.56 13.40
C MET A 445 -5.96 -31.38 14.48
N ILE A 446 -6.57 -30.69 15.45
CA ILE A 446 -7.38 -31.34 16.49
C ILE A 446 -8.61 -31.99 15.85
N LEU A 447 -9.32 -31.29 14.95
CA LEU A 447 -10.45 -31.87 14.22
C LEU A 447 -10.04 -33.04 13.35
N ALA A 448 -8.87 -32.98 12.71
CA ALA A 448 -8.29 -34.07 11.93
C ALA A 448 -7.98 -35.30 12.81
N GLY A 449 -7.48 -35.06 14.02
CA GLY A 449 -7.19 -36.13 14.99
C GLY A 449 -8.43 -36.83 15.55
N ILE A 450 -9.59 -36.18 15.54
CA ILE A 450 -10.86 -36.70 16.05
C ILE A 450 -11.72 -37.32 14.92
N PHE A 451 -11.82 -36.61 13.78
CA PHE A 451 -12.76 -36.94 12.70
C PHE A 451 -12.08 -37.30 11.37
N GLY A 452 -10.74 -37.41 11.34
CA GLY A 452 -9.99 -37.69 10.11
C GLY A 452 -10.18 -36.65 9.02
N LEU A 453 -10.28 -37.07 7.76
CA LEU A 453 -10.49 -36.18 6.60
C LEU A 453 -11.78 -35.34 6.70
N TYR A 454 -12.83 -35.93 7.31
CA TYR A 454 -14.07 -35.18 7.55
C TYR A 454 -13.82 -33.96 8.45
N GLY A 455 -13.01 -34.12 9.51
CA GLY A 455 -12.60 -33.04 10.40
C GLY A 455 -11.83 -31.94 9.69
N VAL A 456 -10.92 -32.32 8.79
CA VAL A 456 -10.18 -31.34 7.95
C VAL A 456 -11.16 -30.54 7.07
N MET A 457 -12.08 -31.22 6.37
CA MET A 457 -13.06 -30.56 5.51
C MET A 457 -13.95 -29.60 6.30
N VAL A 458 -14.46 -30.03 7.45
CA VAL A 458 -15.30 -29.19 8.33
C VAL A 458 -14.51 -27.96 8.80
N GLY A 459 -13.26 -28.16 9.26
CA GLY A 459 -12.39 -27.05 9.70
C GLY A 459 -12.15 -26.01 8.59
N VAL A 460 -11.83 -26.46 7.39
CA VAL A 460 -11.63 -25.60 6.23
C VAL A 460 -12.92 -24.84 5.86
N ILE A 461 -14.07 -25.52 5.86
CA ILE A 461 -15.38 -24.90 5.58
C ILE A 461 -15.68 -23.81 6.62
N PHE A 462 -15.44 -24.07 7.91
CA PHE A 462 -15.64 -23.07 8.96
C PHE A 462 -14.78 -21.82 8.75
N ILE A 463 -13.49 -22.00 8.37
CA ILE A 463 -12.59 -20.88 8.08
C ILE A 463 -13.11 -20.06 6.89
N PHE A 464 -13.47 -20.72 5.78
CA PHE A 464 -14.01 -20.02 4.61
C PHE A 464 -15.31 -19.30 4.92
N ASN A 465 -16.24 -19.93 5.66
CA ASN A 465 -17.50 -19.31 6.05
C ASN A 465 -17.26 -18.07 6.95
N HIS A 466 -16.32 -18.16 7.89
CA HIS A 466 -15.93 -17.02 8.71
C HIS A 466 -15.37 -15.88 7.85
N MET A 467 -14.43 -16.16 6.93
CA MET A 467 -13.86 -15.16 6.02
C MET A 467 -14.91 -14.49 5.12
N LEU A 468 -15.92 -15.26 4.66
CA LEU A 468 -17.04 -14.74 3.86
C LEU A 468 -17.96 -13.82 4.67
N SER A 469 -18.05 -14.01 5.98
CA SER A 469 -18.86 -13.16 6.89
C SER A 469 -18.19 -11.85 7.25
N LEU A 470 -16.85 -11.78 7.15
CA LEU A 470 -16.07 -10.60 7.52
C LEU A 470 -16.25 -9.44 6.53
N LYS A 471 -16.10 -8.25 7.07
CA LYS A 471 -16.05 -6.99 6.32
C LYS A 471 -14.92 -6.13 6.86
N SER A 472 -14.43 -5.20 6.04
CA SER A 472 -13.52 -4.14 6.44
C SER A 472 -14.10 -2.82 5.97
N PHE A 473 -14.52 -1.96 6.90
CA PHE A 473 -15.18 -0.68 6.60
C PHE A 473 -16.33 -0.80 5.59
N GLY A 474 -17.15 -1.86 5.74
CA GLY A 474 -18.28 -2.15 4.87
C GLY A 474 -17.95 -2.83 3.54
N VAL A 475 -16.68 -3.06 3.22
CA VAL A 475 -16.22 -3.83 2.06
C VAL A 475 -16.12 -5.31 2.44
N PRO A 476 -16.70 -6.25 1.67
CA PRO A 476 -16.58 -7.69 1.92
C PRO A 476 -15.11 -8.13 1.90
N TYR A 477 -14.68 -8.87 2.91
CA TYR A 477 -13.28 -9.26 3.11
C TYR A 477 -12.74 -10.19 2.01
N MET A 478 -13.61 -11.05 1.46
CA MET A 478 -13.27 -11.97 0.36
C MET A 478 -13.42 -11.37 -1.03
N ALA A 479 -13.72 -10.06 -1.14
CA ALA A 479 -13.73 -9.41 -2.44
C ALA A 479 -12.31 -9.46 -3.08
N PRO A 480 -12.22 -9.57 -4.40
CA PRO A 480 -13.25 -9.65 -5.43
C PRO A 480 -13.80 -11.05 -5.72
N VAL A 481 -13.43 -12.07 -4.94
CA VAL A 481 -13.89 -13.45 -5.14
C VAL A 481 -15.36 -13.58 -4.75
N SER A 482 -15.75 -12.95 -3.65
CA SER A 482 -17.13 -12.93 -3.18
C SER A 482 -17.44 -11.57 -2.51
N PRO A 483 -18.34 -10.76 -3.09
CA PRO A 483 -19.00 -10.92 -4.39
C PRO A 483 -18.02 -10.81 -5.56
N GLU A 484 -18.36 -11.50 -6.67
CA GLU A 484 -17.50 -11.50 -7.85
C GLU A 484 -17.39 -10.09 -8.48
N ASP A 485 -16.15 -9.63 -8.66
CA ASP A 485 -15.80 -8.43 -9.43
C ASP A 485 -14.82 -8.82 -10.52
N SER A 486 -15.29 -8.83 -11.76
CA SER A 486 -14.51 -9.26 -12.93
C SER A 486 -13.25 -8.43 -13.18
N GLN A 487 -13.21 -7.17 -12.75
CA GLN A 487 -12.04 -6.32 -12.87
C GLN A 487 -11.03 -6.62 -11.75
N GLY A 488 -11.51 -6.78 -10.52
CA GLY A 488 -10.68 -7.15 -9.38
C GLY A 488 -10.09 -8.54 -9.51
N MET A 489 -10.81 -9.49 -10.11
CA MET A 489 -10.34 -10.87 -10.33
C MET A 489 -9.08 -10.98 -11.19
N LYS A 490 -8.82 -9.97 -12.05
CA LYS A 490 -7.61 -9.91 -12.90
C LYS A 490 -6.30 -9.81 -12.11
N ASP A 491 -6.39 -9.51 -10.81
CA ASP A 491 -5.23 -9.31 -9.94
C ASP A 491 -5.29 -10.16 -8.66
N VAL A 492 -6.08 -11.23 -8.62
CA VAL A 492 -6.17 -12.14 -7.47
C VAL A 492 -5.11 -13.22 -7.55
N VAL A 493 -5.30 -14.21 -8.39
CA VAL A 493 -4.40 -15.37 -8.54
C VAL A 493 -3.30 -15.08 -9.54
N ILE A 494 -3.69 -14.59 -10.71
CA ILE A 494 -2.79 -14.21 -11.80
C ILE A 494 -2.70 -12.70 -11.84
N ARG A 495 -1.49 -12.16 -11.82
CA ARG A 495 -1.28 -10.74 -12.04
C ARG A 495 -1.38 -10.43 -13.52
N SER A 496 -2.50 -9.81 -13.94
CA SER A 496 -2.65 -9.35 -15.32
C SER A 496 -1.69 -8.19 -15.64
N PRO A 497 -1.29 -8.02 -16.92
CA PRO A 497 -0.53 -6.84 -17.33
C PRO A 497 -1.25 -5.55 -16.96
N LEU A 498 -0.50 -4.50 -16.60
CA LEU A 498 -1.07 -3.22 -16.15
C LEU A 498 -2.03 -2.60 -17.17
N TRP A 499 -1.76 -2.76 -18.46
CA TRP A 499 -2.61 -2.27 -19.55
C TRP A 499 -3.94 -3.04 -19.72
N TRP A 500 -4.11 -4.22 -19.09
CA TRP A 500 -5.38 -4.95 -19.03
C TRP A 500 -6.24 -4.57 -17.82
N MET A 501 -5.73 -3.69 -16.97
CA MET A 501 -6.41 -3.20 -15.77
C MET A 501 -6.73 -1.70 -15.89
N PRO A 502 -7.61 -1.28 -16.84
CA PRO A 502 -7.90 0.14 -17.09
C PRO A 502 -8.76 0.78 -16.01
N LYS A 503 -9.41 -0.03 -15.18
CA LYS A 503 -10.30 0.44 -14.11
C LYS A 503 -9.75 0.07 -12.74
N ARG A 504 -10.11 0.89 -11.74
CA ARG A 504 -9.90 0.58 -10.32
C ARG A 504 -10.85 -0.51 -9.86
N PRO A 505 -10.54 -1.26 -8.79
CA PRO A 505 -11.41 -2.29 -8.23
C PRO A 505 -12.80 -1.75 -7.88
N GLU A 506 -13.86 -2.40 -8.37
CA GLU A 506 -15.24 -1.93 -8.18
C GLU A 506 -15.73 -2.14 -6.73
N PHE A 507 -15.20 -3.14 -6.03
CA PHE A 507 -15.56 -3.42 -4.63
C PHE A 507 -15.20 -2.27 -3.68
N LEU A 508 -14.20 -1.43 -4.00
CA LEU A 508 -13.88 -0.21 -3.24
C LEU A 508 -14.86 0.92 -3.51
N ARG A 509 -15.68 0.81 -4.56
CA ARG A 509 -16.61 1.85 -5.02
C ARG A 509 -15.94 3.23 -5.15
N PRO A 510 -14.80 3.32 -5.87
CA PRO A 510 -14.07 4.58 -6.00
C PRO A 510 -14.94 5.61 -6.74
N SER A 511 -14.79 6.88 -6.38
CA SER A 511 -15.52 7.97 -7.04
C SER A 511 -15.11 8.13 -8.51
N ASN A 512 -13.87 7.83 -8.84
CA ASN A 512 -13.34 7.73 -10.20
C ASN A 512 -12.88 6.29 -10.47
N GLN A 513 -13.54 5.62 -11.42
CA GLN A 513 -13.23 4.23 -11.76
C GLN A 513 -12.08 4.08 -12.76
N ASN A 514 -11.76 5.11 -13.54
CA ASN A 514 -10.75 5.00 -14.58
C ASN A 514 -9.33 5.15 -13.98
N ARG A 515 -8.48 4.16 -14.26
CA ARG A 515 -7.06 4.13 -13.87
C ARG A 515 -6.16 4.63 -14.99
N LEU A 516 -6.46 4.24 -16.23
CA LEU A 516 -5.72 4.65 -17.43
C LEU A 516 -6.38 5.89 -18.07
N GLY A 517 -5.58 6.74 -18.72
CA GLY A 517 -6.05 7.87 -19.50
C GLY A 517 -6.80 7.43 -20.77
N LEU A 518 -7.68 8.29 -21.27
CA LEU A 518 -8.52 7.97 -22.46
C LEU A 518 -7.72 7.76 -23.76
N ASN A 519 -6.45 8.18 -23.81
CA ASN A 519 -5.61 8.07 -25.00
C ASN A 519 -4.80 6.75 -25.10
N ASP A 520 -4.82 5.90 -24.07
CA ASP A 520 -4.04 4.66 -24.04
C ASP A 520 -4.68 3.49 -24.83
N ASN A 521 -5.81 3.72 -25.50
CA ASN A 521 -6.30 2.77 -26.50
C ASN A 521 -5.28 2.52 -27.64
N LYS A 522 -4.38 3.47 -27.92
CA LYS A 522 -3.29 3.31 -28.89
C LYS A 522 -2.26 2.24 -28.49
N VAL A 523 -2.00 2.06 -27.20
CA VAL A 523 -1.09 0.98 -26.71
C VAL A 523 -1.74 -0.39 -26.90
N LEU A 524 -3.06 -0.48 -26.72
CA LEU A 524 -3.82 -1.71 -26.98
C LEU A 524 -3.91 -2.02 -28.48
N GLU A 525 -4.00 -1.02 -29.34
CA GLU A 525 -3.98 -1.18 -30.80
C GLU A 525 -2.59 -1.57 -31.32
N HIS A 526 -1.50 -1.00 -30.79
CA HIS A 526 -0.13 -1.41 -31.16
C HIS A 526 0.15 -2.87 -30.82
N ASN A 527 -0.38 -3.36 -29.69
CA ASN A 527 -0.24 -4.77 -29.32
C ASN A 527 -1.15 -5.71 -30.14
N LYS A 528 -2.27 -5.25 -30.68
CA LYS A 528 -3.10 -6.00 -31.63
C LYS A 528 -2.43 -6.11 -32.99
N VAL A 529 -1.91 -5.01 -33.52
CA VAL A 529 -1.18 -5.00 -34.79
C VAL A 529 0.08 -5.89 -34.74
N GLY A 530 0.76 -5.96 -33.61
CA GLY A 530 1.90 -6.88 -33.42
C GLY A 530 1.51 -8.36 -33.36
N ASN A 531 0.29 -8.70 -32.96
CA ASN A 531 -0.21 -10.07 -33.00
C ASN A 531 -0.72 -10.45 -34.38
N ASP A 532 -1.43 -9.57 -35.07
CA ASP A 532 -1.89 -9.81 -36.44
C ASP A 532 -0.71 -10.02 -37.39
N GLN A 533 0.37 -9.26 -37.28
CA GLN A 533 1.61 -9.47 -38.07
C GLN A 533 2.33 -10.78 -37.74
N ARG A 534 2.18 -11.31 -36.52
CA ARG A 534 2.74 -12.63 -36.16
C ARG A 534 1.88 -13.80 -36.64
N GLU A 535 0.56 -13.64 -36.69
CA GLU A 535 -0.35 -14.63 -37.29
C GLU A 535 -0.23 -14.68 -38.81
N ASP A 536 -0.06 -13.54 -39.47
CA ASP A 536 0.21 -13.48 -40.92
C ASP A 536 1.58 -14.06 -41.27
N ALA A 537 2.61 -13.85 -40.45
CA ALA A 537 3.93 -14.47 -40.65
C ALA A 537 3.92 -16.00 -40.38
N ALA A 538 3.06 -16.47 -39.45
CA ALA A 538 2.91 -17.90 -39.19
C ALA A 538 2.07 -18.62 -40.27
N ASN A 539 1.09 -17.94 -40.87
CA ASN A 539 0.26 -18.50 -41.96
C ASN A 539 0.86 -18.32 -43.38
N GLY A 540 1.84 -17.41 -43.54
CA GLY A 540 2.53 -17.17 -44.82
C GLY A 540 3.62 -18.17 -45.17
N GLY A 541 3.96 -19.11 -44.26
CA GLY A 541 5.04 -20.10 -44.45
C GLY A 541 4.69 -21.37 -45.19
N SER A 542 3.47 -21.52 -45.75
CA SER A 542 3.03 -22.77 -46.42
C SER A 542 2.45 -22.55 -47.83
N LYS A 543 3.18 -21.89 -48.70
CA LYS A 543 3.00 -22.02 -50.16
C LYS A 543 4.37 -21.88 -50.83
N GLY A 544 5.12 -22.94 -50.83
CA GLY A 544 6.29 -23.12 -51.68
C GLY A 544 5.82 -23.65 -53.02
N ASP A 545 5.83 -22.82 -54.02
CA ASP A 545 5.68 -23.25 -55.43
C ASP A 545 6.90 -24.02 -55.88
N HIS A 546 6.68 -25.29 -56.21
CA HIS A 546 7.51 -26.03 -57.14
C HIS A 546 7.26 -25.48 -58.55
N ASN A 547 8.26 -24.83 -59.13
CA ASN A 547 8.43 -24.80 -60.58
C ASN A 547 9.93 -24.91 -60.92
N TYR A 548 10.32 -26.12 -61.30
CA TYR A 548 11.50 -26.40 -62.13
C TYR A 548 11.17 -26.02 -63.57
N SER A 549 11.86 -25.10 -64.16
CA SER A 549 12.07 -25.04 -65.59
C SER A 549 13.55 -24.82 -65.88
N SER A 550 14.15 -25.87 -66.41
CA SER A 550 15.36 -25.85 -67.18
C SER A 550 15.23 -24.85 -68.32
N ASP A 551 16.22 -24.00 -68.52
CA ASP A 551 16.76 -23.80 -69.90
C ASP A 551 18.18 -23.22 -69.82
N ASN A 552 19.03 -23.90 -70.61
CA ASN A 552 20.38 -23.49 -71.00
C ASN A 552 20.34 -22.13 -71.73
N ASP A 553 21.39 -21.32 -71.67
CA ASP A 553 22.33 -21.07 -72.73
C ASP A 553 23.21 -19.82 -72.45
N LEU A 554 24.50 -20.05 -72.54
CA LEU A 554 25.57 -19.26 -73.22
C LEU A 554 25.55 -17.70 -73.14
N ASN A 555 26.43 -17.06 -72.39
CA ASN A 555 27.73 -16.48 -72.83
C ASN A 555 28.48 -15.87 -71.63
#